data_0ebe73fc8a31b3d5f770617ec91e7115
#
_entry.id   0ebe73fc8a31b3d5f770617ec91e7115
#
_cell.length_a   1.000
_cell.length_b   1.000
_cell.length_c   1.000
_cell.angle_alpha   90.00
_cell.angle_beta   90.00
_cell.angle_gamma   90.00
#
_symmetry.space_group_name_H-M   'P 1'
#
loop_
_entity.id
_entity.type
_entity.pdbx_description
1 polymer ?
#
loop_
_entity_poly.entity_id
_entity_poly.type
_entity_poly.pdbx_seq_one_letter_code
_entity_poly.pdbx_strand_id
1 'polypeptide(L)'
;LTTPRSHNTPIGIALAVNNAQLEDYDVFIAEMGARHVGDIAELCEICPPDVSLITGICGQHLETFGTFSNVVKAKGEILEATKDRAVIADDCFDLFADYACEKVRCGCVSDVECFEDGTQFTLTFDGQSRRVKTKLLGAHSAYNIALAAEAAYAVGMGLDEIAEAVPEIGYIEHRLQLIKSGGVNILDDGYNSNVKGARAAIEVLKLFGGRKIVVTPGLVELGVLEEEENFTLGKSLAGLDFVILVGETLVLPVKRGYAEDGGDEQKIMIKPTLAAA
;
A
#
# COMPACT_ATOMS: atom_id res chain seq x y z
N LEU A 1 13.97 -7.71 14.28
CA LEU A 1 14.11 -6.26 14.37
C LEU A 1 13.53 -5.60 13.13
N THR A 2 12.88 -4.44 13.28
CA THR A 2 12.39 -3.62 12.15
C THR A 2 12.86 -2.18 12.32
N THR A 3 13.05 -1.44 11.21
CA THR A 3 13.22 0.01 11.28
C THR A 3 11.96 0.66 11.89
N PRO A 4 12.09 1.63 12.82
CA PRO A 4 10.96 2.39 13.33
C PRO A 4 10.23 3.15 12.20
N ARG A 5 8.98 3.58 12.44
CA ARG A 5 8.20 4.36 11.44
C ARG A 5 9.01 5.52 10.87
N SER A 6 8.96 5.67 9.56
CA SER A 6 9.64 6.74 8.80
C SER A 6 11.17 6.72 8.85
N HIS A 7 11.79 5.70 9.44
CA HIS A 7 13.26 5.53 9.45
C HIS A 7 13.73 4.76 8.20
N ASN A 8 13.30 5.21 7.02
CA ASN A 8 13.59 4.61 5.72
C ASN A 8 14.65 5.38 4.91
N THR A 9 15.46 6.18 5.60
CA THR A 9 16.60 6.96 5.08
C THR A 9 17.93 6.39 5.60
N PRO A 10 19.10 6.75 5.02
CA PRO A 10 20.42 6.31 5.50
C PRO A 10 20.61 6.50 7.00
N ILE A 11 20.28 7.69 7.51
CA ILE A 11 20.36 8.00 8.94
C ILE A 11 19.37 7.15 9.75
N GLY A 12 18.15 6.95 9.24
CA GLY A 12 17.12 6.16 9.92
C GLY A 12 17.52 4.69 10.09
N ILE A 13 18.05 4.06 9.05
CA ILE A 13 18.56 2.68 9.10
C ILE A 13 19.79 2.60 10.03
N ALA A 14 20.75 3.51 9.90
CA ALA A 14 21.93 3.53 10.75
C ALA A 14 21.57 3.67 12.24
N LEU A 15 20.58 4.52 12.57
CA LEU A 15 20.09 4.66 13.95
C LEU A 15 19.41 3.38 14.45
N ALA A 16 18.61 2.71 13.60
CA ALA A 16 17.96 1.45 13.99
C ALA A 16 18.99 0.36 14.29
N VAL A 17 20.04 0.24 13.48
CA VAL A 17 21.12 -0.72 13.65
C VAL A 17 21.96 -0.38 14.90
N ASN A 18 22.38 0.89 15.05
CA ASN A 18 23.27 1.28 16.15
C ASN A 18 22.60 1.24 17.54
N ASN A 19 21.26 1.36 17.61
CA ASN A 19 20.51 1.31 18.86
C ASN A 19 20.01 -0.08 19.23
N ALA A 20 20.21 -1.09 18.38
CA ALA A 20 19.80 -2.46 18.62
C ALA A 20 21.00 -3.34 19.01
N GLN A 21 20.72 -4.37 19.80
CA GLN A 21 21.63 -5.51 19.99
C GLN A 21 21.26 -6.53 18.92
N LEU A 22 21.96 -6.48 17.77
CA LEU A 22 21.60 -7.25 16.58
C LEU A 22 21.65 -8.75 16.80
N GLU A 23 22.49 -9.21 17.72
CA GLU A 23 22.62 -10.61 18.14
C GLU A 23 21.36 -11.18 18.81
N ASP A 24 20.43 -10.33 19.24
CA ASP A 24 19.14 -10.75 19.82
C ASP A 24 18.07 -11.03 18.74
N TYR A 25 18.39 -10.85 17.46
CA TYR A 25 17.44 -10.95 16.37
C TYR A 25 17.95 -11.84 15.24
N ASP A 26 17.10 -12.75 14.74
CA ASP A 26 17.40 -13.60 13.59
C ASP A 26 17.29 -12.85 12.26
N VAL A 27 16.37 -11.86 12.20
CA VAL A 27 16.06 -11.10 10.97
C VAL A 27 15.97 -9.61 11.27
N PHE A 28 16.60 -8.79 10.42
CA PHE A 28 16.42 -7.36 10.37
C PHE A 28 15.61 -6.95 9.13
N ILE A 29 14.48 -6.30 9.32
CA ILE A 29 13.62 -5.79 8.25
C ILE A 29 13.82 -4.28 8.11
N ALA A 30 14.41 -3.84 7.01
CA ALA A 30 14.65 -2.43 6.70
C ALA A 30 13.66 -1.93 5.64
N GLU A 31 12.81 -0.96 6.00
CA GLU A 31 12.06 -0.19 5.00
C GLU A 31 13.00 0.78 4.31
N MET A 32 13.00 0.79 2.96
CA MET A 32 13.86 1.65 2.14
C MET A 32 13.02 2.63 1.32
N GLY A 33 13.18 3.92 1.59
CA GLY A 33 12.52 5.01 0.88
C GLY A 33 13.37 5.57 -0.24
N ALA A 34 12.75 6.06 -1.33
CA ALA A 34 13.45 6.76 -2.40
C ALA A 34 12.62 7.92 -2.94
N ARG A 35 13.29 9.00 -3.31
CA ARG A 35 12.77 10.14 -4.06
C ARG A 35 13.56 10.41 -5.36
N HIS A 36 14.77 9.84 -5.47
CA HIS A 36 15.65 9.96 -6.64
C HIS A 36 16.24 8.59 -6.98
N VAL A 37 16.71 8.48 -8.22
CA VAL A 37 17.58 7.36 -8.63
C VAL A 37 18.90 7.47 -7.87
N GLY A 38 19.36 6.36 -7.29
CA GLY A 38 20.54 6.27 -6.42
C GLY A 38 20.22 6.15 -4.92
N ASP A 39 19.04 6.56 -4.47
CA ASP A 39 18.68 6.55 -3.05
C ASP A 39 18.64 5.13 -2.48
N ILE A 40 18.09 4.16 -3.21
CA ILE A 40 18.02 2.77 -2.74
C ILE A 40 19.41 2.13 -2.79
N ALA A 41 20.22 2.45 -3.81
CA ALA A 41 21.60 1.96 -3.88
C ALA A 41 22.40 2.41 -2.66
N GLU A 42 22.31 3.68 -2.24
CA GLU A 42 22.94 4.20 -1.01
C GLU A 42 22.48 3.43 0.25
N LEU A 43 21.18 3.15 0.36
CA LEU A 43 20.63 2.38 1.48
C LEU A 43 21.16 0.94 1.50
N CYS A 44 21.30 0.32 0.33
CA CYS A 44 21.84 -1.02 0.19
C CYS A 44 23.36 -1.11 0.49
N GLU A 45 24.11 -0.02 0.33
CA GLU A 45 25.51 0.03 0.79
C GLU A 45 25.60 -0.08 2.33
N ILE A 46 24.63 0.51 3.04
CA ILE A 46 24.57 0.47 4.51
C ILE A 46 24.02 -0.88 5.00
N CYS A 47 22.96 -1.37 4.33
CA CYS A 47 22.23 -2.57 4.73
C CYS A 47 21.92 -3.44 3.48
N PRO A 48 22.91 -4.20 2.96
CA PRO A 48 22.70 -5.04 1.78
C PRO A 48 21.73 -6.18 2.11
N PRO A 49 20.63 -6.34 1.35
CA PRO A 49 19.62 -7.35 1.65
C PRO A 49 20.05 -8.75 1.22
N ASP A 50 19.80 -9.75 2.06
CA ASP A 50 19.80 -11.15 1.66
C ASP A 50 18.52 -11.47 0.88
N VAL A 51 17.36 -11.08 1.41
CA VAL A 51 16.06 -11.15 0.75
C VAL A 51 15.48 -9.74 0.59
N SER A 52 14.98 -9.40 -0.60
CA SER A 52 14.33 -8.12 -0.84
C SER A 52 12.87 -8.27 -1.26
N LEU A 53 12.07 -7.24 -0.99
CA LEU A 53 10.67 -7.16 -1.40
C LEU A 53 10.40 -5.89 -2.19
N ILE A 54 9.72 -6.05 -3.34
CA ILE A 54 9.09 -4.94 -4.05
C ILE A 54 7.58 -5.14 -3.97
N THR A 55 6.93 -4.30 -3.17
CA THR A 55 5.50 -4.43 -2.84
C THR A 55 4.56 -3.84 -3.88
N GLY A 56 5.11 -3.13 -4.86
CA GLY A 56 4.36 -2.53 -5.94
C GLY A 56 5.04 -1.28 -6.48
N ILE A 57 4.66 -0.90 -7.69
CA ILE A 57 5.10 0.34 -8.36
C ILE A 57 3.87 1.17 -8.70
N CYS A 58 3.92 2.44 -8.37
CA CYS A 58 2.90 3.42 -8.78
C CYS A 58 3.56 4.77 -9.09
N GLY A 59 2.82 5.65 -9.74
CA GLY A 59 3.28 6.98 -10.12
C GLY A 59 3.34 7.98 -8.96
N GLN A 60 3.86 7.57 -7.79
CA GLN A 60 4.09 8.46 -6.67
C GLN A 60 5.39 9.24 -6.83
N HIS A 61 5.43 10.44 -6.26
CA HIS A 61 6.60 11.33 -6.27
C HIS A 61 7.14 11.63 -7.68
N LEU A 62 6.27 11.64 -8.71
CA LEU A 62 6.67 11.97 -10.08
C LEU A 62 7.31 13.36 -10.18
N GLU A 63 6.98 14.29 -9.28
CA GLU A 63 7.62 15.60 -9.21
C GLU A 63 9.13 15.52 -8.96
N THR A 64 9.58 14.53 -8.16
CA THR A 64 11.00 14.33 -7.84
C THR A 64 11.67 13.34 -8.79
N PHE A 65 11.01 12.24 -9.14
CA PHE A 65 11.55 11.26 -10.09
C PHE A 65 11.53 11.74 -11.54
N GLY A 66 10.63 12.66 -11.90
CA GLY A 66 10.45 13.18 -13.25
C GLY A 66 9.72 12.22 -14.20
N THR A 67 10.02 10.92 -14.18
CA THR A 67 9.40 9.91 -15.04
C THR A 67 9.09 8.62 -14.30
N PHE A 68 8.07 7.87 -14.77
CA PHE A 68 7.76 6.55 -14.27
C PHE A 68 8.94 5.55 -14.42
N SER A 69 9.69 5.66 -15.50
CA SER A 69 10.90 4.85 -15.73
C SER A 69 11.95 5.07 -14.62
N ASN A 70 12.11 6.30 -14.14
CA ASN A 70 13.01 6.59 -13.02
C ASN A 70 12.50 6.00 -11.70
N VAL A 71 11.17 5.96 -11.48
CA VAL A 71 10.59 5.25 -10.31
C VAL A 71 10.95 3.77 -10.37
N VAL A 72 10.74 3.11 -11.52
CA VAL A 72 11.08 1.70 -11.72
C VAL A 72 12.58 1.48 -11.51
N LYS A 73 13.43 2.31 -12.10
CA LYS A 73 14.88 2.22 -11.96
C LYS A 73 15.33 2.35 -10.50
N ALA A 74 14.87 3.38 -9.79
CA ALA A 74 15.22 3.60 -8.39
C ALA A 74 14.80 2.43 -7.49
N LYS A 75 13.56 1.93 -7.66
CA LYS A 75 13.09 0.78 -6.89
C LYS A 75 13.81 -0.52 -7.28
N GLY A 76 14.26 -0.64 -8.52
CA GLY A 76 15.03 -1.78 -9.02
C GLY A 76 16.46 -1.85 -8.48
N GLU A 77 17.03 -0.76 -7.98
CA GLU A 77 18.38 -0.74 -7.39
C GLU A 77 18.54 -1.76 -6.25
N ILE A 78 17.47 -2.06 -5.50
CA ILE A 78 17.51 -3.09 -4.47
C ILE A 78 17.82 -4.47 -5.03
N LEU A 79 17.39 -4.75 -6.27
CA LEU A 79 17.60 -6.04 -6.93
C LEU A 79 19.07 -6.27 -7.29
N GLU A 80 19.82 -5.18 -7.56
CA GLU A 80 21.26 -5.26 -7.86
C GLU A 80 22.08 -5.63 -6.61
N ALA A 81 21.55 -5.26 -5.43
CA ALA A 81 22.21 -5.53 -4.14
C ALA A 81 21.72 -6.81 -3.45
N THR A 82 20.64 -7.43 -3.93
CA THR A 82 20.03 -8.63 -3.33
C THR A 82 20.93 -9.83 -3.53
N LYS A 83 21.25 -10.53 -2.43
CA LYS A 83 22.18 -11.67 -2.45
C LYS A 83 21.51 -13.00 -2.80
N ASP A 84 20.36 -13.30 -2.17
CA ASP A 84 19.68 -14.58 -2.34
C ASP A 84 18.53 -14.45 -3.35
N ARG A 85 17.43 -13.81 -2.95
CA ARG A 85 16.25 -13.68 -3.80
C ARG A 85 15.47 -12.41 -3.57
N ALA A 86 14.80 -11.96 -4.60
CA ALA A 86 13.86 -10.84 -4.57
C ALA A 86 12.43 -11.34 -4.73
N VAL A 87 11.55 -11.01 -3.79
CA VAL A 87 10.10 -11.22 -3.90
C VAL A 87 9.47 -9.98 -4.49
N ILE A 88 8.75 -10.12 -5.60
CA ILE A 88 8.18 -8.99 -6.32
C ILE A 88 6.68 -9.21 -6.48
N ALA A 89 5.90 -8.17 -6.20
CA ALA A 89 4.45 -8.18 -6.41
C ALA A 89 4.10 -8.54 -7.87
N ASP A 90 3.06 -9.33 -8.06
CA ASP A 90 2.67 -9.86 -9.37
C ASP A 90 2.41 -8.74 -10.38
N ASP A 91 1.76 -7.65 -9.97
CA ASP A 91 1.37 -6.53 -10.83
C ASP A 91 2.54 -5.68 -11.38
N CYS A 92 3.74 -5.83 -10.82
CA CYS A 92 4.93 -5.09 -11.27
C CYS A 92 6.12 -6.00 -11.61
N PHE A 93 5.98 -7.31 -11.53
CA PHE A 93 7.08 -8.26 -11.74
C PHE A 93 7.81 -8.09 -13.07
N ASP A 94 7.04 -7.91 -14.15
CA ASP A 94 7.58 -7.83 -15.50
C ASP A 94 8.37 -6.53 -15.76
N LEU A 95 8.19 -5.50 -14.92
CA LEU A 95 8.99 -4.27 -14.97
C LEU A 95 10.47 -4.50 -14.62
N PHE A 96 10.78 -5.62 -13.98
CA PHE A 96 12.11 -5.96 -13.50
C PHE A 96 12.71 -7.18 -14.20
N ALA A 97 12.24 -7.50 -15.41
CA ALA A 97 12.67 -8.68 -16.16
C ALA A 97 14.19 -8.71 -16.39
N ASP A 98 14.80 -7.55 -16.67
CA ASP A 98 16.22 -7.43 -17.06
C ASP A 98 17.22 -7.53 -15.88
N TYR A 99 16.75 -7.52 -14.63
CA TYR A 99 17.65 -7.68 -13.47
C TYR A 99 18.07 -9.13 -13.29
N ALA A 100 19.35 -9.34 -12.94
CA ALA A 100 19.97 -10.67 -12.93
C ALA A 100 19.78 -11.48 -11.64
N CYS A 101 19.25 -10.87 -10.55
CA CYS A 101 19.03 -11.59 -9.30
C CYS A 101 17.97 -12.70 -9.44
N GLU A 102 17.98 -13.68 -8.56
CA GLU A 102 16.87 -14.64 -8.43
C GLU A 102 15.58 -13.88 -8.04
N LYS A 103 14.55 -14.02 -8.86
CA LYS A 103 13.26 -13.31 -8.67
C LYS A 103 12.14 -14.30 -8.48
N VAL A 104 11.34 -14.07 -7.45
CA VAL A 104 10.10 -14.80 -7.19
C VAL A 104 8.92 -13.85 -7.41
N ARG A 105 8.04 -14.23 -8.34
CA ARG A 105 6.75 -13.56 -8.50
C ARG A 105 5.85 -13.99 -7.35
N CYS A 106 5.36 -13.04 -6.56
CA CYS A 106 4.44 -13.37 -5.46
C CYS A 106 3.15 -13.96 -6.03
N GLY A 107 2.95 -15.25 -5.82
CA GLY A 107 1.83 -16.03 -6.32
C GLY A 107 1.23 -16.97 -5.27
N CYS A 108 1.65 -16.87 -4.01
CA CYS A 108 1.22 -17.76 -2.94
C CYS A 108 -0.21 -17.51 -2.43
N VAL A 109 -0.95 -16.53 -2.97
CA VAL A 109 -2.28 -16.15 -2.50
C VAL A 109 -3.36 -16.45 -3.53
N SER A 110 -4.47 -17.02 -3.07
CA SER A 110 -5.68 -17.28 -3.86
C SER A 110 -6.97 -17.10 -3.04
N ASP A 111 -8.11 -17.20 -3.68
CA ASP A 111 -9.46 -17.20 -3.07
C ASP A 111 -9.67 -16.02 -2.10
N VAL A 112 -9.31 -14.81 -2.53
CA VAL A 112 -9.43 -13.60 -1.72
C VAL A 112 -10.89 -13.16 -1.63
N GLU A 113 -11.40 -13.08 -0.41
CA GLU A 113 -12.77 -12.66 -0.10
C GLU A 113 -12.73 -11.53 0.93
N CYS A 114 -13.39 -10.40 0.61
CA CYS A 114 -13.42 -9.20 1.45
C CYS A 114 -14.74 -9.07 2.18
N PHE A 115 -14.68 -8.75 3.47
CA PHE A 115 -15.82 -8.56 4.38
C PHE A 115 -15.70 -7.24 5.14
N GLU A 116 -16.79 -6.81 5.80
CA GLU A 116 -16.80 -5.61 6.65
C GLU A 116 -15.87 -5.73 7.89
N ASP A 117 -15.48 -6.94 8.26
CA ASP A 117 -14.67 -7.25 9.45
C ASP A 117 -13.28 -7.80 9.15
N GLY A 118 -12.88 -7.78 7.87
CA GLY A 118 -11.57 -8.27 7.46
C GLY A 118 -11.55 -8.91 6.09
N THR A 119 -10.46 -9.60 5.80
CA THR A 119 -10.24 -10.28 4.52
C THR A 119 -9.83 -11.73 4.78
N GLN A 120 -10.38 -12.67 4.02
CA GLN A 120 -10.02 -14.09 4.02
C GLN A 120 -9.34 -14.45 2.70
N PHE A 121 -8.36 -15.35 2.78
CA PHE A 121 -7.65 -15.82 1.58
C PHE A 121 -6.91 -17.13 1.87
N THR A 122 -6.42 -17.77 0.83
CA THR A 122 -5.64 -19.01 0.91
C THR A 122 -4.17 -18.70 0.65
N LEU A 123 -3.28 -19.12 1.52
CA LEU A 123 -1.83 -19.15 1.31
C LEU A 123 -1.40 -20.54 0.90
N THR A 124 -0.52 -20.66 -0.13
CA THR A 124 -0.03 -21.94 -0.64
C THR A 124 1.49 -21.88 -0.83
N PHE A 125 2.21 -22.80 -0.16
CA PHE A 125 3.64 -23.00 -0.32
C PHE A 125 3.91 -24.50 -0.49
N ASP A 126 4.75 -24.89 -1.43
CA ASP A 126 5.16 -26.28 -1.71
C ASP A 126 3.97 -27.26 -1.82
N GLY A 127 2.85 -26.80 -2.43
CA GLY A 127 1.64 -27.60 -2.61
C GLY A 127 0.78 -27.78 -1.35
N GLN A 128 1.15 -27.19 -0.22
CA GLN A 128 0.35 -27.14 0.98
C GLN A 128 -0.39 -25.80 1.08
N SER A 129 -1.65 -25.84 1.51
CA SER A 129 -2.47 -24.64 1.59
C SER A 129 -3.06 -24.44 2.99
N ARG A 130 -3.21 -23.17 3.38
CA ARG A 130 -3.91 -22.76 4.60
C ARG A 130 -4.88 -21.62 4.31
N ARG A 131 -6.13 -21.77 4.73
CA ARG A 131 -7.10 -20.69 4.71
C ARG A 131 -6.88 -19.82 5.95
N VAL A 132 -6.67 -18.52 5.74
CA VAL A 132 -6.41 -17.55 6.80
C VAL A 132 -7.38 -16.39 6.75
N LYS A 133 -7.57 -15.73 7.90
CA LYS A 133 -8.36 -14.51 8.03
C LYS A 133 -7.54 -13.45 8.74
N THR A 134 -7.51 -12.25 8.17
CA THR A 134 -6.99 -11.04 8.81
C THR A 134 -8.11 -10.05 9.08
N LYS A 135 -7.96 -9.20 10.09
CA LYS A 135 -8.85 -8.06 10.34
C LYS A 135 -8.59 -6.87 9.41
N LEU A 136 -7.47 -6.89 8.65
CA LEU A 136 -7.17 -5.86 7.67
C LEU A 136 -8.16 -5.94 6.50
N LEU A 137 -8.61 -4.77 6.04
CA LEU A 137 -9.66 -4.66 5.04
C LEU A 137 -9.09 -4.61 3.62
N GLY A 138 -9.86 -5.16 2.68
CA GLY A 138 -9.61 -5.06 1.25
C GLY A 138 -8.60 -6.07 0.69
N ALA A 139 -8.77 -6.41 -0.58
CA ALA A 139 -7.95 -7.42 -1.26
C ALA A 139 -6.44 -7.08 -1.25
N HIS A 140 -6.09 -5.80 -1.31
CA HIS A 140 -4.69 -5.36 -1.23
C HIS A 140 -3.99 -5.79 0.07
N SER A 141 -4.74 -5.93 1.18
CA SER A 141 -4.20 -6.45 2.44
C SER A 141 -3.78 -7.92 2.30
N ALA A 142 -4.57 -8.74 1.60
CA ALA A 142 -4.20 -10.12 1.33
C ALA A 142 -2.93 -10.22 0.47
N TYR A 143 -2.79 -9.37 -0.55
CA TYR A 143 -1.59 -9.35 -1.40
C TYR A 143 -0.35 -8.85 -0.63
N ASN A 144 -0.49 -7.84 0.23
CA ASN A 144 0.61 -7.37 1.07
C ASN A 144 1.05 -8.43 2.09
N ILE A 145 0.08 -9.15 2.68
CA ILE A 145 0.38 -10.27 3.59
C ILE A 145 1.04 -11.42 2.82
N ALA A 146 0.60 -11.71 1.59
CA ALA A 146 1.23 -12.73 0.75
C ALA A 146 2.70 -12.40 0.45
N LEU A 147 3.03 -11.15 0.13
CA LEU A 147 4.41 -10.71 -0.04
C LEU A 147 5.25 -10.89 1.24
N ALA A 148 4.68 -10.54 2.40
CA ALA A 148 5.34 -10.76 3.68
C ALA A 148 5.50 -12.27 3.98
N ALA A 149 4.51 -13.08 3.63
CA ALA A 149 4.55 -14.54 3.79
C ALA A 149 5.62 -15.18 2.91
N GLU A 150 5.77 -14.74 1.65
CA GLU A 150 6.86 -15.18 0.76
C GLU A 150 8.23 -14.85 1.36
N ALA A 151 8.40 -13.66 1.91
CA ALA A 151 9.67 -13.30 2.55
C ALA A 151 9.92 -14.10 3.83
N ALA A 152 8.89 -14.29 4.65
CA ALA A 152 8.98 -15.11 5.87
C ALA A 152 9.34 -16.57 5.53
N TYR A 153 8.71 -17.13 4.48
CA TYR A 153 9.03 -18.47 3.99
C TYR A 153 10.46 -18.55 3.45
N ALA A 154 10.93 -17.52 2.76
CA ALA A 154 12.30 -17.45 2.24
C ALA A 154 13.37 -17.44 3.35
N VAL A 155 13.05 -16.91 4.54
CA VAL A 155 13.95 -16.92 5.71
C VAL A 155 13.71 -18.14 6.64
N GLY A 156 12.89 -19.10 6.22
CA GLY A 156 12.74 -20.41 6.87
C GLY A 156 11.53 -20.57 7.79
N MET A 157 10.59 -19.63 7.85
CA MET A 157 9.33 -19.84 8.57
C MET A 157 8.46 -20.89 7.88
N GLY A 158 7.83 -21.77 8.64
CA GLY A 158 6.90 -22.75 8.11
C GLY A 158 5.52 -22.16 7.78
N LEU A 159 4.78 -22.79 6.85
CA LEU A 159 3.43 -22.32 6.45
C LEU A 159 2.46 -22.25 7.65
N ASP A 160 2.55 -23.16 8.61
CA ASP A 160 1.70 -23.17 9.79
C ASP A 160 1.98 -21.96 10.70
N GLU A 161 3.25 -21.64 10.94
CA GLU A 161 3.67 -20.46 11.71
C GLU A 161 3.21 -19.16 11.03
N ILE A 162 3.36 -19.06 9.71
CA ILE A 162 2.89 -17.92 8.91
C ILE A 162 1.37 -17.79 9.03
N ALA A 163 0.64 -18.89 8.90
CA ALA A 163 -0.82 -18.88 8.96
C ALA A 163 -1.34 -18.49 10.36
N GLU A 164 -0.66 -18.91 11.43
CA GLU A 164 -0.98 -18.55 12.82
C GLU A 164 -0.68 -17.07 13.12
N ALA A 165 0.31 -16.47 12.45
CA ALA A 165 0.67 -15.06 12.63
C ALA A 165 -0.32 -14.09 11.92
N VAL A 166 -0.97 -14.49 10.82
CA VAL A 166 -1.83 -13.62 10.02
C VAL A 166 -2.97 -12.97 10.82
N PRO A 167 -3.72 -13.66 11.69
CA PRO A 167 -4.80 -13.05 12.51
C PRO A 167 -4.27 -12.00 13.50
N GLU A 168 -3.02 -12.10 13.92
CA GLU A 168 -2.39 -11.21 14.90
C GLU A 168 -1.94 -9.88 14.29
N ILE A 169 -1.88 -9.77 12.95
CA ILE A 169 -1.48 -8.54 12.27
C ILE A 169 -2.46 -7.42 12.61
N GLY A 170 -1.96 -6.37 13.27
CA GLY A 170 -2.73 -5.21 13.70
C GLY A 170 -3.00 -4.21 12.58
N TYR A 171 -3.98 -3.33 12.79
CA TYR A 171 -4.15 -2.15 11.95
C TYR A 171 -2.93 -1.23 12.06
N ILE A 172 -2.60 -0.62 10.93
CA ILE A 172 -1.71 0.54 10.89
C ILE A 172 -2.59 1.77 10.92
N GLU A 173 -2.33 2.71 11.85
CA GLU A 173 -3.09 3.95 11.96
C GLU A 173 -3.14 4.71 10.64
N HIS A 174 -4.33 5.19 10.29
CA HIS A 174 -4.58 5.94 9.05
C HIS A 174 -4.28 5.17 7.74
N ARG A 175 -4.25 3.82 7.79
CA ARG A 175 -4.11 2.95 6.62
C ARG A 175 -5.31 2.02 6.51
N LEU A 176 -6.40 2.52 5.93
CA LEU A 176 -7.69 1.84 5.82
C LEU A 176 -8.12 1.20 7.15
N GLN A 177 -7.90 1.94 8.24
CA GLN A 177 -8.21 1.51 9.60
C GLN A 177 -9.72 1.60 9.84
N LEU A 178 -10.33 0.51 10.30
CA LEU A 178 -11.72 0.51 10.73
C LEU A 178 -11.84 1.01 12.17
N ILE A 179 -12.51 2.15 12.35
CA ILE A 179 -12.82 2.76 13.65
C ILE A 179 -14.33 2.71 13.83
N LYS A 180 -14.81 2.07 14.90
CA LYS A 180 -16.22 2.01 15.25
C LYS A 180 -16.52 3.02 16.34
N SER A 181 -17.38 4.01 16.09
CA SER A 181 -17.73 5.06 17.03
C SER A 181 -19.18 5.48 16.90
N GLY A 182 -19.94 5.45 17.99
CA GLY A 182 -21.31 6.01 18.02
C GLY A 182 -22.28 5.42 16.99
N GLY A 183 -22.11 4.15 16.59
CA GLY A 183 -22.93 3.51 15.56
C GLY A 183 -22.51 3.86 14.13
N VAL A 184 -21.38 4.55 13.96
CA VAL A 184 -20.77 4.88 12.66
C VAL A 184 -19.50 4.05 12.50
N ASN A 185 -19.31 3.48 11.31
CA ASN A 185 -18.05 2.89 10.88
C ASN A 185 -17.26 3.94 10.11
N ILE A 186 -16.04 4.23 10.56
CA ILE A 186 -15.10 5.14 9.91
C ILE A 186 -13.97 4.31 9.32
N LEU A 187 -13.77 4.42 8.01
CA LEU A 187 -12.61 3.87 7.31
C LEU A 187 -11.58 5.00 7.17
N ASP A 188 -10.57 4.96 8.02
CA ASP A 188 -9.53 6.00 8.06
C ASP A 188 -8.34 5.58 7.19
N ASP A 189 -8.16 6.27 6.05
CA ASP A 189 -7.06 6.09 5.10
C ASP A 189 -6.33 7.43 4.85
N GLY A 190 -6.23 8.24 5.90
CA GLY A 190 -5.77 9.63 5.82
C GLY A 190 -4.27 9.86 5.82
N TYR A 191 -3.41 8.83 5.91
CA TYR A 191 -1.96 9.05 6.04
C TYR A 191 -1.29 9.54 4.75
N ASN A 192 -1.47 8.82 3.66
CA ASN A 192 -0.94 9.17 2.33
C ASN A 192 -1.72 8.40 1.28
N SER A 193 -2.64 9.06 0.61
CA SER A 193 -3.49 8.43 -0.38
C SER A 193 -2.80 8.41 -1.74
N ASN A 194 -2.83 7.27 -2.40
CA ASN A 194 -2.46 7.11 -3.78
C ASN A 194 -3.65 6.59 -4.59
N VAL A 195 -3.54 6.63 -5.91
CA VAL A 195 -4.63 6.25 -6.83
C VAL A 195 -5.16 4.84 -6.56
N LYS A 196 -4.28 3.84 -6.40
CA LYS A 196 -4.67 2.45 -6.13
C LYS A 196 -5.32 2.32 -4.75
N GLY A 197 -4.74 2.96 -3.73
CA GLY A 197 -5.26 2.95 -2.35
C GLY A 197 -6.64 3.58 -2.25
N ALA A 198 -6.85 4.76 -2.84
CA ALA A 198 -8.15 5.43 -2.83
C ALA A 198 -9.25 4.58 -3.50
N ARG A 199 -8.95 3.95 -4.65
CA ARG A 199 -9.89 3.03 -5.30
C ARG A 199 -10.20 1.83 -4.41
N ALA A 200 -9.19 1.22 -3.80
CA ALA A 200 -9.38 0.10 -2.87
C ALA A 200 -10.23 0.48 -1.65
N ALA A 201 -10.02 1.67 -1.08
CA ALA A 201 -10.80 2.19 0.03
C ALA A 201 -12.28 2.39 -0.32
N ILE A 202 -12.57 2.90 -1.53
CA ILE A 202 -13.94 3.05 -2.03
C ILE A 202 -14.62 1.67 -2.21
N GLU A 203 -13.92 0.68 -2.77
CA GLU A 203 -14.46 -0.67 -2.91
C GLU A 203 -14.75 -1.32 -1.55
N VAL A 204 -13.87 -1.13 -0.56
CA VAL A 204 -14.12 -1.58 0.82
C VAL A 204 -15.31 -0.85 1.42
N LEU A 205 -15.44 0.47 1.22
CA LEU A 205 -16.60 1.24 1.72
C LEU A 205 -17.92 0.70 1.18
N LYS A 206 -17.96 0.22 -0.06
CA LYS A 206 -19.15 -0.36 -0.68
C LYS A 206 -19.62 -1.66 -0.02
N LEU A 207 -18.73 -2.39 0.68
CA LEU A 207 -19.09 -3.62 1.40
C LEU A 207 -20.00 -3.34 2.61
N PHE A 208 -19.86 -2.16 3.22
CA PHE A 208 -20.60 -1.83 4.44
C PHE A 208 -22.07 -1.53 4.14
N GLY A 209 -22.94 -1.87 5.07
CA GLY A 209 -24.34 -1.47 5.06
C GLY A 209 -24.51 0.04 5.35
N GLY A 210 -25.74 0.57 5.16
CA GLY A 210 -26.09 1.95 5.48
C GLY A 210 -25.57 2.97 4.46
N ARG A 211 -25.54 4.26 4.86
CA ARG A 211 -25.12 5.38 4.02
C ARG A 211 -23.59 5.40 3.90
N LYS A 212 -23.13 5.64 2.66
CA LYS A 212 -21.72 5.72 2.31
C LYS A 212 -21.33 7.16 2.03
N ILE A 213 -20.43 7.68 2.86
CA ILE A 213 -19.96 9.06 2.80
C ILE A 213 -18.45 9.04 2.63
N VAL A 214 -17.93 9.77 1.66
CA VAL A 214 -16.49 9.97 1.48
C VAL A 214 -16.13 11.42 1.78
N VAL A 215 -15.07 11.61 2.55
CA VAL A 215 -14.43 12.90 2.81
C VAL A 215 -13.01 12.84 2.25
N THR A 216 -12.69 13.69 1.28
CA THR A 216 -11.38 13.64 0.61
C THR A 216 -10.93 15.01 0.11
N PRO A 217 -9.63 15.32 0.17
CA PRO A 217 -9.06 16.48 -0.51
C PRO A 217 -8.78 16.22 -2.01
N GLY A 218 -9.00 14.99 -2.49
CA GLY A 218 -8.50 14.50 -3.77
C GLY A 218 -7.12 13.85 -3.63
N LEU A 219 -6.48 13.58 -4.77
CA LEU A 219 -5.17 12.92 -4.90
C LEU A 219 -4.12 13.97 -5.29
N VAL A 220 -3.08 14.12 -4.47
CA VAL A 220 -2.01 15.11 -4.61
C VAL A 220 -0.69 14.48 -5.06
N GLU A 221 0.29 15.32 -5.43
CA GLU A 221 1.67 14.90 -5.80
C GLU A 221 1.73 14.01 -7.06
N LEU A 222 0.75 14.09 -7.94
CA LEU A 222 0.68 13.29 -9.16
C LEU A 222 1.26 14.02 -10.40
N GLY A 223 1.71 15.27 -10.25
CA GLY A 223 2.27 16.06 -11.34
C GLY A 223 1.31 16.16 -12.53
N VAL A 224 1.77 15.79 -13.71
CA VAL A 224 0.96 15.88 -14.96
C VAL A 224 -0.27 14.97 -14.96
N LEU A 225 -0.34 13.95 -14.10
CA LEU A 225 -1.46 13.02 -14.00
C LEU A 225 -2.54 13.49 -13.03
N GLU A 226 -2.31 14.58 -12.30
CA GLU A 226 -3.19 15.01 -11.19
C GLU A 226 -4.63 15.28 -11.66
N GLU A 227 -4.81 15.96 -12.79
CA GLU A 227 -6.13 16.24 -13.32
C GLU A 227 -6.88 14.96 -13.74
N GLU A 228 -6.22 14.07 -14.48
CA GLU A 228 -6.81 12.82 -15.00
C GLU A 228 -7.18 11.85 -13.87
N GLU A 229 -6.29 11.68 -12.90
CA GLU A 229 -6.54 10.75 -11.79
C GLU A 229 -7.62 11.26 -10.84
N ASN A 230 -7.68 12.59 -10.59
CA ASN A 230 -8.76 13.18 -9.80
C ASN A 230 -10.10 13.14 -10.54
N PHE A 231 -10.12 13.29 -11.85
CA PHE A 231 -11.31 13.07 -12.67
C PHE A 231 -11.79 11.61 -12.56
N THR A 232 -10.89 10.64 -12.63
CA THR A 232 -11.21 9.22 -12.48
C THR A 232 -11.68 8.88 -11.06
N LEU A 233 -11.06 9.50 -10.03
CA LEU A 233 -11.56 9.41 -8.66
C LEU A 233 -13.02 9.90 -8.58
N GLY A 234 -13.33 11.04 -9.19
CA GLY A 234 -14.69 11.57 -9.25
C GLY A 234 -15.71 10.58 -9.78
N LYS A 235 -15.40 9.88 -10.86
CA LYS A 235 -16.27 8.80 -11.40
C LYS A 235 -16.54 7.71 -10.38
N SER A 236 -15.53 7.26 -9.65
CA SER A 236 -15.68 6.19 -8.66
C SER A 236 -16.55 6.59 -7.45
N LEU A 237 -16.75 7.89 -7.24
CA LEU A 237 -17.58 8.45 -6.14
C LEU A 237 -19.06 8.62 -6.51
N ALA A 238 -19.43 8.54 -7.78
CA ALA A 238 -20.79 8.88 -8.26
C ALA A 238 -21.92 8.03 -7.67
N GLY A 239 -21.64 6.78 -7.29
CA GLY A 239 -22.63 5.89 -6.67
C GLY A 239 -22.80 6.03 -5.15
N LEU A 240 -22.10 6.97 -4.50
CA LEU A 240 -22.13 7.14 -3.05
C LEU A 240 -23.26 8.06 -2.59
N ASP A 241 -23.65 7.94 -1.31
CA ASP A 241 -24.73 8.75 -0.75
C ASP A 241 -24.36 10.22 -0.56
N PHE A 242 -23.11 10.50 -0.13
CA PHE A 242 -22.55 11.84 -0.03
C PHE A 242 -21.06 11.86 -0.28
N VAL A 243 -20.59 12.95 -0.88
CA VAL A 243 -19.18 13.25 -1.10
C VAL A 243 -18.85 14.62 -0.53
N ILE A 244 -17.84 14.71 0.32
CA ILE A 244 -17.36 15.97 0.88
C ILE A 244 -15.94 16.19 0.36
N LEU A 245 -15.78 17.19 -0.49
CA LEU A 245 -14.46 17.61 -0.97
C LEU A 245 -13.88 18.65 -0.02
N VAL A 246 -12.64 18.43 0.41
CA VAL A 246 -11.93 19.32 1.34
C VAL A 246 -10.91 20.15 0.58
N GLY A 247 -10.93 21.47 0.77
CA GLY A 247 -10.09 22.41 0.02
C GLY A 247 -10.71 22.80 -1.32
N GLU A 248 -9.95 23.51 -2.15
CA GLU A 248 -10.43 24.06 -3.42
C GLU A 248 -9.67 23.55 -4.65
N THR A 249 -8.43 23.11 -4.47
CA THR A 249 -7.47 22.88 -5.55
C THR A 249 -7.91 21.78 -6.52
N LEU A 250 -8.39 20.64 -6.01
CA LEU A 250 -8.73 19.45 -6.80
C LEU A 250 -10.23 19.25 -7.00
N VAL A 251 -11.03 20.23 -6.59
CA VAL A 251 -12.50 20.17 -6.66
C VAL A 251 -13.02 20.03 -8.10
N LEU A 252 -12.44 20.78 -9.04
CA LEU A 252 -12.96 20.81 -10.42
C LEU A 252 -12.84 19.46 -11.13
N PRO A 253 -11.66 18.81 -11.20
CA PRO A 253 -11.55 17.52 -11.87
C PRO A 253 -12.43 16.44 -11.20
N VAL A 254 -12.48 16.40 -9.86
CA VAL A 254 -13.33 15.43 -9.13
C VAL A 254 -14.81 15.66 -9.44
N LYS A 255 -15.29 16.90 -9.40
CA LYS A 255 -16.69 17.22 -9.74
C LYS A 255 -17.05 16.86 -11.18
N ARG A 256 -16.16 17.13 -12.13
CA ARG A 256 -16.36 16.75 -13.54
C ARG A 256 -16.54 15.25 -13.70
N GLY A 257 -15.63 14.46 -13.10
CA GLY A 257 -15.73 13.01 -13.14
C GLY A 257 -16.97 12.47 -12.46
N TYR A 258 -17.32 13.03 -11.30
CA TYR A 258 -18.55 12.70 -10.56
C TYR A 258 -19.82 12.94 -11.38
N ALA A 259 -19.93 14.10 -12.04
CA ALA A 259 -21.08 14.44 -12.88
C ALA A 259 -21.15 13.57 -14.16
N GLU A 260 -19.98 13.28 -14.79
CA GLU A 260 -19.92 12.44 -15.99
C GLU A 260 -20.43 11.02 -15.75
N ASP A 261 -20.18 10.46 -14.57
CA ASP A 261 -20.66 9.13 -14.18
C ASP A 261 -22.06 9.14 -13.54
N GLY A 262 -22.80 10.24 -13.71
CA GLY A 262 -24.21 10.38 -13.28
C GLY A 262 -24.38 10.71 -11.80
N GLY A 263 -23.35 11.24 -11.14
CA GLY A 263 -23.42 11.70 -9.75
C GLY A 263 -24.39 12.86 -9.57
N ASP A 264 -25.16 12.85 -8.47
CA ASP A 264 -26.10 13.90 -8.10
C ASP A 264 -25.38 15.08 -7.46
N GLU A 265 -25.37 16.24 -8.12
CA GLU A 265 -24.70 17.44 -7.63
C GLU A 265 -25.19 17.91 -6.25
N GLN A 266 -26.39 17.52 -5.81
CA GLN A 266 -26.90 17.84 -4.47
C GLN A 266 -26.24 17.00 -3.37
N LYS A 267 -25.55 15.92 -3.73
CA LYS A 267 -24.85 15.01 -2.83
C LYS A 267 -23.35 15.30 -2.71
N ILE A 268 -22.83 16.29 -3.42
CA ILE A 268 -21.44 16.71 -3.32
C ILE A 268 -21.33 18.07 -2.63
N MET A 269 -20.55 18.13 -1.56
CA MET A 269 -20.32 19.36 -0.79
C MET A 269 -18.83 19.72 -0.82
N ILE A 270 -18.54 21.01 -0.75
CA ILE A 270 -17.17 21.53 -0.65
C ILE A 270 -17.02 22.17 0.73
N LYS A 271 -15.95 21.82 1.42
CA LYS A 271 -15.59 22.37 2.73
C LYS A 271 -14.15 22.89 2.71
N PRO A 272 -13.87 24.05 3.33
CA PRO A 272 -12.53 24.64 3.28
C PRO A 272 -11.49 23.83 4.07
N THR A 273 -11.91 23.11 5.10
CA THR A 273 -11.04 22.32 5.98
C THR A 273 -11.72 21.02 6.38
N LEU A 274 -10.92 20.05 6.81
CA LEU A 274 -11.42 18.79 7.36
C LEU A 274 -12.28 19.01 8.61
N ALA A 275 -11.93 19.97 9.46
CA ALA A 275 -12.72 20.30 10.66
C ALA A 275 -14.11 20.89 10.34
N ALA A 276 -14.32 21.38 9.11
CA ALA A 276 -15.61 21.89 8.65
C ALA A 276 -16.44 20.83 7.90
N ALA A 277 -15.81 19.71 7.56
CA ALA A 277 -16.44 18.58 6.89
C ALA A 277 -17.19 17.69 7.86
#